data_14d5fa79a5da81f04cb0755cbf7c36f5
#
_entry.id   14d5fa79a5da81f04cb0755cbf7c36f5
#
_cell.length_a   1.000
_cell.length_b   1.000
_cell.length_c   1.000
_cell.angle_alpha   90.00
_cell.angle_beta   90.00
_cell.angle_gamma   90.00
#
_symmetry.space_group_name_H-M   'P 1'
#
loop_
_entity.id
_entity.type
_entity.pdbx_description
1 polymer ?
#
loop_
_entity_poly.entity_id
_entity_poly.type
_entity_poly.pdbx_seq_one_letter_code
_entity_poly.pdbx_strand_id
1 'polypeptide(L)'
;MQPLKRDYQQNPLKKLKANTPTGYAYEKPFKEDLEELYIIRNKSQPELCRYFGVTRRILQGWIKVFGLKKDSAKRLENSTSTIQNKTSEQYEESVRKARETKLKRYGDENYNNRKQSRETCLDKFGVDNPNRQHLSMEVINLITDKAKVEAFIKTNKILNATELADKIGMSEPQVARYIVKYGLKGLFDYSKSLIEKEVKDWASQFYRIETNVKIPDTNLELDIFIPVLNIGIEVNGNYWHSELKRDRLYHKKKSEEAAKHGIFIYHIFEYEWNTKREQIKAQLRNLLGKNEAKIYARKCDVRVIDNMAKQRFLEENHLQGNDSSSVKLGLFYKDELVSVMTFCKPRFNKKYEWELSRFCSDWGCNVVGGASKLFAYFVKNYAPSSIISYSNNAHTRGGLYEKLGFKLNGVSNPDYIWFKSGKIVPRYQAQKHRLLQQGYQGGSEADIMHGLGFYRIYDCGNKVWVYEKTC
;
A
#
# COMPACT_ATOMS: atom_id res chain seq x y z
N MET A 1 38.30 18.03 14.58
CA MET A 1 38.01 19.17 15.50
C MET A 1 39.33 19.82 15.85
N GLN A 2 39.46 21.12 15.60
CA GLN A 2 40.69 21.83 15.99
C GLN A 2 40.69 22.08 17.51
N PRO A 3 41.86 22.03 18.16
CA PRO A 3 41.95 22.44 19.56
C PRO A 3 41.64 23.92 19.71
N LEU A 4 40.97 24.28 20.80
CA LEU A 4 40.69 25.68 21.09
C LEU A 4 41.97 26.38 21.45
N LYS A 5 42.13 27.63 21.01
CA LYS A 5 43.28 28.48 21.33
C LYS A 5 43.39 28.88 22.80
N ARG A 6 42.23 28.83 23.51
CA ARG A 6 42.13 29.12 24.94
C ARG A 6 41.10 28.24 25.62
N ASP A 7 41.41 27.72 26.78
CA ASP A 7 40.42 27.11 27.66
C ASP A 7 39.72 28.19 28.49
N TYR A 8 38.51 28.54 28.11
CA TYR A 8 37.74 29.61 28.76
C TYR A 8 37.11 29.15 30.09
N GLN A 9 37.12 27.89 30.44
CA GLN A 9 36.69 27.40 31.75
C GLN A 9 37.79 27.60 32.81
N GLN A 10 39.02 27.32 32.44
CA GLN A 10 40.19 27.53 33.31
C GLN A 10 40.68 28.98 33.27
N ASN A 11 40.49 29.65 32.14
CA ASN A 11 40.97 31.00 31.91
C ASN A 11 39.84 31.92 31.38
N PRO A 12 38.90 32.36 32.24
CA PRO A 12 37.68 33.05 31.84
C PRO A 12 37.98 34.43 31.21
N LEU A 13 37.00 34.89 30.41
CA LEU A 13 37.08 36.20 29.75
C LEU A 13 37.06 37.32 30.78
N LYS A 14 37.99 38.26 30.66
CA LYS A 14 38.09 39.43 31.55
C LYS A 14 36.92 40.38 31.34
N LYS A 15 36.36 40.90 32.45
CA LYS A 15 35.45 42.05 32.41
C LYS A 15 36.26 43.33 32.23
N LEU A 16 35.91 44.10 31.22
CA LEU A 16 36.57 45.40 30.91
C LEU A 16 35.64 46.54 31.31
N LYS A 17 36.20 47.66 31.88
CA LYS A 17 35.44 48.89 32.06
C LYS A 17 35.05 49.43 30.68
N ALA A 18 33.78 49.73 30.48
CA ALA A 18 33.26 50.27 29.22
C ALA A 18 32.27 51.41 29.54
N ASN A 19 32.22 52.39 28.66
CA ASN A 19 31.21 53.49 28.70
C ASN A 19 29.86 52.93 28.18
N THR A 20 29.26 52.01 28.93
CA THR A 20 27.93 51.41 28.65
C THR A 20 27.05 51.59 29.88
N PRO A 21 25.74 51.64 29.78
CA PRO A 21 24.82 51.74 30.91
C PRO A 21 25.03 50.67 32.00
N THR A 22 25.70 49.60 31.72
CA THR A 22 26.06 48.52 32.66
C THR A 22 27.48 48.67 33.23
N GLY A 23 28.29 49.61 32.73
CA GLY A 23 29.65 49.90 33.20
C GLY A 23 30.72 48.87 32.88
N TYR A 24 30.38 47.75 32.24
CA TYR A 24 31.31 46.64 31.93
C TYR A 24 31.08 46.09 30.52
N ALA A 25 32.18 45.81 29.81
CA ALA A 25 32.24 44.99 28.62
C ALA A 25 33.04 43.69 28.93
N TYR A 26 32.97 42.71 28.08
CA TYR A 26 33.79 41.51 28.20
C TYR A 26 34.84 41.46 27.08
N GLU A 27 36.02 40.93 27.41
CA GLU A 27 37.02 40.55 26.44
C GLU A 27 36.37 39.63 25.39
N LYS A 28 36.63 39.85 24.11
CA LYS A 28 36.11 39.00 23.06
C LYS A 28 36.91 37.70 23.01
N PRO A 29 36.25 36.54 22.80
CA PRO A 29 36.95 35.30 22.54
C PRO A 29 37.71 35.37 21.19
N PHE A 30 38.66 34.47 20.97
CA PHE A 30 39.23 34.28 19.64
C PHE A 30 38.12 33.92 18.67
N LYS A 31 38.16 34.51 17.46
CA LYS A 31 37.15 34.26 16.44
C LYS A 31 37.08 32.78 16.10
N GLU A 32 38.24 32.16 15.95
CA GLU A 32 38.38 30.74 15.59
C GLU A 32 37.79 29.83 16.66
N ASP A 33 37.93 30.15 17.94
CA ASP A 33 37.36 29.36 19.05
C ASP A 33 35.83 29.47 19.07
N LEU A 34 35.28 30.66 18.82
CA LEU A 34 33.84 30.85 18.74
C LEU A 34 33.26 30.17 17.48
N GLU A 35 34.00 30.22 16.38
CA GLU A 35 33.62 29.55 15.14
C GLU A 35 33.63 28.04 15.31
N GLU A 36 34.68 27.45 15.89
CA GLU A 36 34.78 26.03 16.20
C GLU A 36 33.60 25.58 17.08
N LEU A 37 33.31 26.29 18.16
CA LEU A 37 32.25 25.94 19.09
C LEU A 37 30.85 26.18 18.50
N TYR A 38 30.63 27.30 17.81
CA TYR A 38 29.32 27.70 17.34
C TYR A 38 28.92 27.03 16.03
N ILE A 39 29.84 26.98 15.05
CA ILE A 39 29.57 26.45 13.70
C ILE A 39 29.94 24.97 13.58
N ILE A 40 31.18 24.61 13.97
CA ILE A 40 31.70 23.25 13.73
C ILE A 40 31.13 22.28 14.76
N ARG A 41 31.25 22.57 16.06
CA ARG A 41 30.68 21.70 17.14
C ARG A 41 29.19 21.92 17.37
N ASN A 42 28.56 22.80 16.60
CA ASN A 42 27.14 23.08 16.61
C ASN A 42 26.54 23.43 18.00
N LYS A 43 27.34 24.01 18.92
CA LYS A 43 26.85 24.37 20.25
C LYS A 43 25.71 25.38 20.16
N SER A 44 24.71 25.26 21.01
CA SER A 44 23.59 26.20 21.12
C SER A 44 24.02 27.49 21.80
N GLN A 45 23.32 28.61 21.55
CA GLN A 45 23.62 29.88 22.23
C GLN A 45 23.55 29.79 23.76
N PRO A 46 22.57 29.09 24.38
CA PRO A 46 22.57 28.90 25.84
C PRO A 46 23.81 28.17 26.38
N GLU A 47 24.30 27.11 25.66
CA GLU A 47 25.51 26.42 26.04
C GLU A 47 26.74 27.33 25.96
N LEU A 48 26.85 28.13 24.89
CA LEU A 48 27.94 29.10 24.72
C LEU A 48 27.89 30.20 25.75
N CYS A 49 26.70 30.67 26.13
CA CYS A 49 26.55 31.63 27.23
C CYS A 49 27.09 31.09 28.56
N ARG A 50 26.79 29.82 28.85
CA ARG A 50 27.32 29.11 30.05
C ARG A 50 28.83 28.90 29.94
N TYR A 51 29.30 28.51 28.78
CA TYR A 51 30.72 28.20 28.56
C TYR A 51 31.60 29.47 28.70
N PHE A 52 31.17 30.63 28.16
CA PHE A 52 31.90 31.89 28.23
C PHE A 52 31.55 32.74 29.47
N GLY A 53 30.54 32.33 30.24
CA GLY A 53 30.08 33.12 31.41
C GLY A 53 29.44 34.45 31.04
N VAL A 54 28.77 34.57 29.89
CA VAL A 54 28.25 35.84 29.38
C VAL A 54 26.75 35.77 29.08
N THR A 55 26.10 36.94 29.01
CA THR A 55 24.70 37.02 28.62
C THR A 55 24.51 36.77 27.12
N ARG A 56 23.31 36.33 26.75
CA ARG A 56 22.94 36.10 25.35
C ARG A 56 23.15 37.33 24.45
N ARG A 57 22.92 38.54 25.00
CA ARG A 57 23.11 39.81 24.29
C ARG A 57 24.57 40.01 23.89
N ILE A 58 25.50 39.72 24.79
CA ILE A 58 26.96 39.85 24.56
C ILE A 58 27.38 38.81 23.49
N LEU A 59 26.99 37.56 23.66
CA LEU A 59 27.29 36.49 22.70
C LEU A 59 26.77 36.82 21.28
N GLN A 60 25.54 37.32 21.16
CA GLN A 60 24.99 37.75 19.87
C GLN A 60 25.75 38.91 19.25
N GLY A 61 26.23 39.81 20.06
CA GLY A 61 27.12 40.89 19.62
C GLY A 61 28.40 40.34 18.98
N TRP A 62 29.05 39.34 19.60
CA TRP A 62 30.26 38.72 19.06
C TRP A 62 29.98 37.95 17.79
N ILE A 63 28.89 37.14 17.75
CA ILE A 63 28.45 36.40 16.57
C ILE A 63 28.26 37.35 15.38
N LYS A 64 27.63 38.50 15.63
CA LYS A 64 27.41 39.54 14.61
C LYS A 64 28.73 40.19 14.15
N VAL A 65 29.59 40.55 15.08
CA VAL A 65 30.91 41.18 14.77
C VAL A 65 31.82 40.25 13.98
N PHE A 66 31.82 38.96 14.32
CA PHE A 66 32.61 37.94 13.60
C PHE A 66 31.96 37.40 12.34
N GLY A 67 30.72 37.81 12.03
CA GLY A 67 29.99 37.40 10.84
C GLY A 67 29.59 35.93 10.82
N LEU A 68 29.48 35.26 11.99
CA LEU A 68 29.23 33.83 12.08
C LEU A 68 27.74 33.51 11.84
N LYS A 69 27.45 32.61 10.91
CA LYS A 69 26.09 32.18 10.60
C LYS A 69 26.02 30.66 10.52
N LYS A 70 25.13 30.03 11.28
CA LYS A 70 24.76 28.62 11.07
C LYS A 70 23.88 28.47 9.83
N ASP A 71 24.07 27.41 9.09
CA ASP A 71 23.13 27.03 8.05
C ASP A 71 21.76 26.57 8.63
N SER A 72 20.78 26.39 7.77
CA SER A 72 19.44 25.99 8.17
C SER A 72 19.37 24.59 8.79
N ALA A 73 20.19 23.67 8.31
CA ALA A 73 20.21 22.28 8.79
C ALA A 73 20.74 22.22 10.24
N LYS A 74 21.87 22.88 10.54
CA LYS A 74 22.43 22.97 11.91
C LYS A 74 21.52 23.72 12.90
N ARG A 75 20.72 24.68 12.41
CA ARG A 75 19.70 25.36 13.26
C ARG A 75 18.56 24.42 13.60
N LEU A 76 18.10 23.63 12.63
CA LEU A 76 17.03 22.67 12.82
C LEU A 76 17.42 21.58 13.81
N GLU A 77 18.63 21.02 13.68
CA GLU A 77 19.19 20.02 14.59
C GLU A 77 19.18 20.50 16.06
N ASN A 78 19.66 21.74 16.32
CA ASN A 78 19.62 22.33 17.66
C ASN A 78 18.19 22.55 18.18
N SER A 79 17.25 22.91 17.31
CA SER A 79 15.85 23.11 17.68
C SER A 79 15.19 21.76 18.04
N THR A 80 15.44 20.73 17.25
CA THR A 80 14.89 19.39 17.45
C THR A 80 15.43 18.76 18.75
N SER A 81 16.73 18.85 19.00
CA SER A 81 17.33 18.32 20.23
C SER A 81 16.82 19.03 21.50
N THR A 82 16.57 20.33 21.40
CA THR A 82 16.00 21.11 22.53
C THR A 82 14.56 20.68 22.85
N ILE A 83 13.79 20.31 21.83
CA ILE A 83 12.39 19.82 22.01
C ILE A 83 12.40 18.40 22.57
N GLN A 84 13.24 17.52 22.02
CA GLN A 84 13.31 16.11 22.43
C GLN A 84 13.81 15.92 23.87
N ASN A 85 14.62 16.85 24.38
CA ASN A 85 15.19 16.78 25.73
C ASN A 85 14.31 17.43 26.82
N LYS A 86 13.09 17.91 26.48
CA LYS A 86 12.14 18.41 27.49
C LYS A 86 11.35 17.23 28.08
N THR A 87 11.24 17.18 29.40
CA THR A 87 10.29 16.31 30.07
C THR A 87 8.86 16.75 29.76
N SER A 88 7.88 15.84 29.89
CA SER A 88 6.46 16.16 29.71
C SER A 88 6.02 17.36 30.55
N GLU A 89 6.43 17.41 31.80
CA GLU A 89 6.13 18.53 32.71
C GLU A 89 6.72 19.88 32.23
N GLN A 90 7.96 19.88 31.75
CA GLN A 90 8.60 21.07 31.19
C GLN A 90 7.92 21.55 29.91
N TYR A 91 7.39 20.60 29.12
CA TYR A 91 6.62 20.92 27.93
C TYR A 91 5.28 21.58 28.31
N GLU A 92 4.51 20.96 29.21
CA GLU A 92 3.24 21.48 29.71
C GLU A 92 3.41 22.85 30.35
N GLU A 93 4.43 23.06 31.17
CA GLU A 93 4.74 24.37 31.77
C GLU A 93 5.05 25.41 30.69
N SER A 94 5.79 25.04 29.64
CA SER A 94 6.09 25.98 28.55
C SER A 94 4.86 26.36 27.75
N VAL A 95 3.93 25.43 27.55
CA VAL A 95 2.63 25.68 26.90
C VAL A 95 1.74 26.58 27.76
N ARG A 96 1.67 26.32 29.07
CA ARG A 96 0.92 27.14 30.03
C ARG A 96 1.44 28.60 30.03
N LYS A 97 2.74 28.79 30.17
CA LYS A 97 3.35 30.14 30.12
C LYS A 97 3.09 30.86 28.78
N ALA A 98 3.09 30.15 27.68
CA ALA A 98 2.77 30.73 26.38
C ALA A 98 1.29 31.16 26.28
N ARG A 99 0.34 30.37 26.82
CA ARG A 99 -1.07 30.73 26.90
C ARG A 99 -1.32 31.93 27.80
N GLU A 100 -0.73 31.94 28.99
CA GLU A 100 -0.83 33.07 29.92
C GLU A 100 -0.30 34.37 29.29
N THR A 101 0.81 34.29 28.55
CA THR A 101 1.37 35.43 27.84
C THR A 101 0.45 35.94 26.74
N LYS A 102 -0.19 35.04 26.00
CA LYS A 102 -1.15 35.37 24.95
C LYS A 102 -2.42 35.99 25.55
N LEU A 103 -2.96 35.39 26.61
CA LEU A 103 -4.09 35.94 27.33
C LEU A 103 -3.81 37.37 27.85
N LYS A 104 -2.64 37.59 28.49
CA LYS A 104 -2.25 38.88 29.00
C LYS A 104 -2.06 39.96 27.92
N ARG A 105 -1.56 39.56 26.72
CA ARG A 105 -1.24 40.53 25.64
C ARG A 105 -2.44 40.77 24.70
N TYR A 106 -3.26 39.77 24.47
CA TYR A 106 -4.28 39.80 23.42
C TYR A 106 -5.69 39.48 23.90
N GLY A 107 -5.86 39.16 25.19
CA GLY A 107 -7.17 38.79 25.75
C GLY A 107 -7.68 37.40 25.33
N ASP A 108 -6.84 36.61 24.61
CA ASP A 108 -7.16 35.28 24.12
C ASP A 108 -5.93 34.39 24.29
N GLU A 109 -6.08 33.30 25.04
CA GLU A 109 -5.01 32.32 25.28
C GLU A 109 -4.56 31.58 24.02
N ASN A 110 -5.44 31.46 23.02
CA ASN A 110 -5.19 30.81 21.73
C ASN A 110 -4.85 31.82 20.62
N TYR A 111 -4.67 33.07 20.94
CA TYR A 111 -4.39 34.13 19.96
C TYR A 111 -3.33 33.73 18.96
N ASN A 112 -3.68 33.88 17.67
CA ASN A 112 -2.78 33.67 16.56
C ASN A 112 -3.01 34.76 15.51
N ASN A 113 -1.98 35.51 15.17
CA ASN A 113 -2.06 36.62 14.19
C ASN A 113 -2.18 36.05 12.77
N ARG A 114 -3.32 35.45 12.46
CA ARG A 114 -3.61 34.84 11.16
C ARG A 114 -3.58 35.82 10.01
N LYS A 115 -3.99 37.08 10.26
CA LYS A 115 -3.99 38.16 9.26
C LYS A 115 -2.58 38.46 8.79
N GLN A 116 -1.68 38.76 9.69
CA GLN A 116 -0.27 39.05 9.38
C GLN A 116 0.46 37.83 8.77
N SER A 117 0.17 36.62 9.24
CA SER A 117 0.73 35.40 8.67
C SER A 117 0.31 35.24 7.22
N ARG A 118 -0.98 35.48 6.91
CA ARG A 118 -1.53 35.41 5.57
C ARG A 118 -0.92 36.49 4.64
N GLU A 119 -0.83 37.72 5.10
CA GLU A 119 -0.20 38.84 4.37
C GLU A 119 1.27 38.52 4.06
N THR A 120 2.01 38.02 5.04
CA THR A 120 3.40 37.61 4.85
C THR A 120 3.55 36.46 3.83
N CYS A 121 2.59 35.52 3.80
CA CYS A 121 2.61 34.44 2.84
C CYS A 121 2.27 34.93 1.41
N LEU A 122 1.31 35.83 1.28
CA LEU A 122 0.99 36.48 0.01
C LEU A 122 2.17 37.25 -0.57
N ASP A 123 2.85 38.06 0.27
CA ASP A 123 4.02 38.86 -0.12
C ASP A 123 5.21 37.97 -0.53
N LYS A 124 5.49 36.90 0.22
CA LYS A 124 6.67 36.05 -0.02
C LYS A 124 6.47 34.97 -1.07
N PHE A 125 5.27 34.43 -1.20
CA PHE A 125 5.00 33.21 -1.95
C PHE A 125 3.83 33.33 -2.95
N GLY A 126 3.16 34.48 -3.00
CA GLY A 126 2.00 34.70 -3.88
C GLY A 126 0.75 33.90 -3.50
N VAL A 127 0.77 33.21 -2.35
CA VAL A 127 -0.34 32.37 -1.86
C VAL A 127 -0.67 32.73 -0.41
N ASP A 128 -1.92 32.56 -0.02
CA ASP A 128 -2.40 32.88 1.33
C ASP A 128 -1.96 31.86 2.41
N ASN A 129 -1.38 30.74 2.00
CA ASN A 129 -0.93 29.66 2.87
C ASN A 129 0.32 28.99 2.28
N PRO A 130 1.42 28.83 3.03
CA PRO A 130 2.66 28.23 2.55
C PRO A 130 2.48 26.78 2.03
N ASN A 131 1.50 26.04 2.53
CA ASN A 131 1.21 24.69 2.06
C ASN A 131 0.58 24.62 0.65
N ARG A 132 0.31 25.76 0.03
CA ARG A 132 -0.25 25.87 -1.33
C ARG A 132 0.79 26.25 -2.39
N GLN A 133 2.05 26.45 -2.03
CA GLN A 133 3.11 26.88 -2.96
C GLN A 133 3.34 25.93 -4.14
N HIS A 134 3.06 24.63 -3.94
CA HIS A 134 3.24 23.60 -4.95
C HIS A 134 2.00 23.39 -5.84
N LEU A 135 0.90 24.10 -5.56
CA LEU A 135 -0.35 23.98 -6.32
C LEU A 135 -0.43 25.03 -7.42
N SER A 136 -0.99 24.66 -8.56
CA SER A 136 -1.29 25.63 -9.61
C SER A 136 -2.38 26.62 -9.16
N MET A 137 -2.41 27.81 -9.77
CA MET A 137 -3.45 28.82 -9.48
C MET A 137 -4.86 28.33 -9.80
N GLU A 138 -4.99 27.44 -10.78
CA GLU A 138 -6.27 26.79 -11.14
C GLU A 138 -6.78 25.92 -10.01
N VAL A 139 -5.90 25.08 -9.42
CA VAL A 139 -6.23 24.23 -8.27
C VAL A 139 -6.54 25.08 -7.04
N ILE A 140 -5.77 26.14 -6.79
CA ILE A 140 -6.03 27.07 -5.68
C ILE A 140 -7.40 27.73 -5.82
N ASN A 141 -7.77 28.21 -7.02
CA ASN A 141 -9.07 28.80 -7.32
C ASN A 141 -10.20 27.78 -7.17
N LEU A 142 -9.96 26.52 -7.54
CA LEU A 142 -10.91 25.44 -7.37
C LEU A 142 -11.19 25.18 -5.89
N ILE A 143 -10.15 24.89 -5.10
CA ILE A 143 -10.27 24.45 -3.69
C ILE A 143 -10.66 25.56 -2.71
N THR A 144 -10.64 26.83 -3.12
CA THR A 144 -11.05 27.96 -2.30
C THR A 144 -12.55 28.23 -2.34
N ASP A 145 -13.26 27.67 -3.31
CA ASP A 145 -14.69 27.88 -3.53
C ASP A 145 -15.45 26.54 -3.45
N LYS A 146 -16.41 26.45 -2.52
CA LYS A 146 -17.24 25.26 -2.33
C LYS A 146 -18.00 24.87 -3.59
N ALA A 147 -18.63 25.84 -4.25
CA ALA A 147 -19.46 25.59 -5.44
C ALA A 147 -18.64 25.07 -6.62
N LYS A 148 -17.41 25.57 -6.76
CA LYS A 148 -16.49 25.09 -7.81
C LYS A 148 -16.03 23.64 -7.53
N VAL A 149 -15.68 23.31 -6.28
CA VAL A 149 -15.33 21.93 -5.92
C VAL A 149 -16.49 20.99 -6.14
N GLU A 150 -17.69 21.39 -5.74
CA GLU A 150 -18.91 20.61 -5.95
C GLU A 150 -19.21 20.38 -7.43
N ALA A 151 -19.14 21.42 -8.26
CA ALA A 151 -19.31 21.33 -9.69
C ALA A 151 -18.24 20.43 -10.33
N PHE A 152 -16.97 20.58 -9.93
CA PHE A 152 -15.87 19.77 -10.41
C PHE A 152 -16.07 18.28 -10.12
N ILE A 153 -16.49 17.94 -8.89
CA ILE A 153 -16.82 16.56 -8.48
C ILE A 153 -17.93 15.99 -9.35
N LYS A 154 -19.04 16.73 -9.54
CA LYS A 154 -20.20 16.29 -10.32
C LYS A 154 -19.88 16.14 -11.82
N THR A 155 -19.22 17.13 -12.41
CA THR A 155 -18.87 17.14 -13.85
C THR A 155 -17.91 16.01 -14.19
N ASN A 156 -16.90 15.79 -13.35
CA ASN A 156 -15.90 14.74 -13.54
C ASN A 156 -16.33 13.37 -12.98
N LYS A 157 -17.54 13.27 -12.42
CA LYS A 157 -18.10 12.05 -11.82
C LYS A 157 -17.13 11.40 -10.80
N ILE A 158 -16.50 12.23 -9.97
CA ILE A 158 -15.49 11.80 -9.00
C ILE A 158 -16.21 11.06 -7.87
N LEU A 159 -15.72 9.86 -7.55
CA LEU A 159 -16.41 8.92 -6.66
C LEU A 159 -15.84 8.89 -5.23
N ASN A 160 -14.58 9.33 -5.04
CA ASN A 160 -13.95 9.33 -3.72
C ASN A 160 -12.88 10.42 -3.58
N ALA A 161 -12.38 10.58 -2.35
CA ALA A 161 -11.36 11.57 -2.01
C ALA A 161 -10.01 11.31 -2.69
N THR A 162 -9.66 10.06 -2.89
CA THR A 162 -8.40 9.65 -3.53
C THR A 162 -8.39 10.07 -5.00
N GLU A 163 -9.48 9.78 -5.73
CA GLU A 163 -9.62 10.19 -7.12
C GLU A 163 -9.61 11.72 -7.29
N LEU A 164 -10.26 12.44 -6.37
CA LEU A 164 -10.20 13.90 -6.35
C LEU A 164 -8.76 14.39 -6.13
N ALA A 165 -8.05 13.77 -5.19
CA ALA A 165 -6.67 14.10 -4.87
C ALA A 165 -5.74 13.92 -6.08
N ASP A 166 -5.83 12.80 -6.77
CA ASP A 166 -5.04 12.50 -7.97
C ASP A 166 -5.33 13.48 -9.11
N LYS A 167 -6.62 13.79 -9.36
CA LYS A 167 -7.01 14.71 -10.43
C LYS A 167 -6.55 16.15 -10.22
N ILE A 168 -6.45 16.60 -8.97
CA ILE A 168 -6.04 17.97 -8.65
C ILE A 168 -4.60 18.09 -8.14
N GLY A 169 -3.85 16.98 -8.12
CA GLY A 169 -2.44 16.96 -7.70
C GLY A 169 -2.22 17.30 -6.22
N MET A 170 -3.15 16.90 -5.35
CA MET A 170 -3.07 17.11 -3.89
C MET A 170 -2.94 15.78 -3.16
N SER A 171 -2.49 15.81 -1.90
CA SER A 171 -2.53 14.61 -1.07
C SER A 171 -3.96 14.33 -0.57
N GLU A 172 -4.31 13.05 -0.43
CA GLU A 172 -5.63 12.64 0.07
C GLU A 172 -6.00 13.27 1.42
N PRO A 173 -5.11 13.37 2.44
CA PRO A 173 -5.42 14.06 3.69
C PRO A 173 -5.74 15.55 3.52
N GLN A 174 -5.13 16.22 2.55
CA GLN A 174 -5.45 17.62 2.26
C GLN A 174 -6.86 17.74 1.66
N VAL A 175 -7.18 16.89 0.69
CA VAL A 175 -8.51 16.84 0.05
C VAL A 175 -9.59 16.49 1.07
N ALA A 176 -9.36 15.49 1.92
CA ALA A 176 -10.29 15.12 2.99
C ALA A 176 -10.67 16.29 3.89
N ARG A 177 -9.72 17.19 4.20
CA ARG A 177 -10.01 18.42 4.97
C ARG A 177 -10.97 19.36 4.24
N TYR A 178 -10.84 19.52 2.92
CA TYR A 178 -11.77 20.34 2.12
C TYR A 178 -13.16 19.70 2.03
N ILE A 179 -13.23 18.37 1.86
CA ILE A 179 -14.48 17.63 1.86
C ILE A 179 -15.23 17.84 3.17
N VAL A 180 -14.56 17.74 4.31
CA VAL A 180 -15.14 17.99 5.64
C VAL A 180 -15.53 19.46 5.78
N LYS A 181 -14.61 20.38 5.44
CA LYS A 181 -14.82 21.85 5.55
C LYS A 181 -16.07 22.32 4.79
N TYR A 182 -16.27 21.77 3.60
CA TYR A 182 -17.38 22.18 2.72
C TYR A 182 -18.65 21.32 2.86
N GLY A 183 -18.61 20.28 3.70
CA GLY A 183 -19.75 19.38 3.88
C GLY A 183 -20.07 18.54 2.64
N LEU A 184 -19.06 18.20 1.85
CA LEU A 184 -19.22 17.52 0.55
C LEU A 184 -19.26 15.98 0.67
N LYS A 185 -19.25 15.43 1.88
CA LYS A 185 -19.29 13.96 2.09
C LYS A 185 -20.44 13.29 1.37
N GLY A 186 -21.61 13.93 1.32
CA GLY A 186 -22.78 13.38 0.65
C GLY A 186 -22.71 13.35 -0.89
N LEU A 187 -21.68 13.95 -1.50
CA LEU A 187 -21.44 13.87 -2.94
C LEU A 187 -20.68 12.62 -3.36
N PHE A 188 -20.06 11.95 -2.39
CA PHE A 188 -19.29 10.74 -2.62
C PHE A 188 -20.09 9.55 -2.15
N ASP A 189 -20.20 8.55 -2.97
CA ASP A 189 -20.80 7.28 -2.58
C ASP A 189 -19.75 6.42 -1.83
N TYR A 190 -19.52 6.78 -0.56
CA TYR A 190 -18.58 6.04 0.30
C TYR A 190 -19.05 4.62 0.65
N SER A 191 -20.28 4.26 0.31
CA SER A 191 -20.85 2.96 0.65
C SER A 191 -20.35 1.84 -0.27
N LYS A 192 -19.79 2.21 -1.45
CA LYS A 192 -19.34 1.23 -2.46
C LYS A 192 -17.99 1.59 -3.04
N SER A 193 -17.11 0.60 -3.17
CA SER A 193 -15.84 0.79 -3.85
C SER A 193 -16.09 0.98 -5.36
N LEU A 194 -15.21 1.74 -6.02
CA LEU A 194 -15.23 1.88 -7.49
C LEU A 194 -15.22 0.53 -8.20
N ILE A 195 -14.43 -0.40 -7.66
CA ILE A 195 -14.28 -1.75 -8.19
C ILE A 195 -15.60 -2.51 -8.05
N GLU A 196 -16.26 -2.43 -6.89
CA GLU A 196 -17.55 -3.07 -6.67
C GLU A 196 -18.61 -2.57 -7.67
N LYS A 197 -18.67 -1.25 -7.89
CA LYS A 197 -19.56 -0.66 -8.89
C LYS A 197 -19.23 -1.14 -10.29
N GLU A 198 -17.95 -1.13 -10.69
CA GLU A 198 -17.51 -1.59 -12.00
C GLU A 198 -17.86 -3.08 -12.22
N VAL A 199 -17.59 -3.93 -11.22
CA VAL A 199 -17.92 -5.36 -11.27
C VAL A 199 -19.43 -5.57 -11.34
N LYS A 200 -20.20 -4.81 -10.55
CA LYS A 200 -21.65 -4.83 -10.58
C LYS A 200 -22.20 -4.45 -11.95
N ASP A 201 -21.77 -3.30 -12.49
CA ASP A 201 -22.22 -2.81 -13.78
C ASP A 201 -21.85 -3.78 -14.91
N TRP A 202 -20.69 -4.43 -14.81
CA TRP A 202 -20.26 -5.45 -15.74
C TRP A 202 -21.07 -6.75 -15.62
N ALA A 203 -21.30 -7.26 -14.41
CA ALA A 203 -22.04 -8.50 -14.18
C ALA A 203 -23.53 -8.37 -14.55
N SER A 204 -24.13 -7.18 -14.34
CA SER A 204 -25.51 -6.89 -14.66
C SER A 204 -25.82 -6.97 -16.16
N GLN A 205 -24.81 -6.91 -17.03
CA GLN A 205 -24.97 -7.09 -18.47
C GLN A 205 -25.36 -8.54 -18.85
N PHE A 206 -25.04 -9.49 -17.97
CA PHE A 206 -25.23 -10.92 -18.25
C PHE A 206 -26.39 -11.54 -17.49
N TYR A 207 -26.63 -11.08 -16.25
CA TYR A 207 -27.62 -11.66 -15.35
C TYR A 207 -28.27 -10.58 -14.47
N ARG A 208 -29.49 -10.87 -14.01
CA ARG A 208 -30.08 -10.15 -12.88
C ARG A 208 -29.21 -10.41 -11.67
N ILE A 209 -28.82 -9.33 -11.00
CA ILE A 209 -28.00 -9.39 -9.80
C ILE A 209 -28.76 -8.76 -8.60
N GLU A 210 -28.40 -9.22 -7.42
CA GLU A 210 -28.81 -8.67 -6.14
C GLU A 210 -27.55 -8.20 -5.38
N THR A 211 -27.68 -7.20 -4.52
CA THR A 211 -26.54 -6.67 -3.75
C THR A 211 -26.84 -6.67 -2.27
N ASN A 212 -25.78 -6.81 -1.45
CA ASN A 212 -25.86 -6.87 0.01
C ASN A 212 -26.80 -8.00 0.49
N VAL A 213 -26.71 -9.16 -0.15
CA VAL A 213 -27.55 -10.31 0.18
C VAL A 213 -26.95 -11.06 1.34
N LYS A 214 -27.73 -11.25 2.40
CA LYS A 214 -27.28 -12.04 3.57
C LYS A 214 -27.12 -13.51 3.21
N ILE A 215 -26.00 -14.09 3.64
CA ILE A 215 -25.84 -15.54 3.63
C ILE A 215 -26.76 -16.11 4.73
N PRO A 216 -27.64 -17.06 4.40
CA PRO A 216 -28.57 -17.61 5.38
C PRO A 216 -27.86 -18.06 6.68
N ASP A 217 -28.54 -17.96 7.80
CA ASP A 217 -28.05 -18.34 9.14
C ASP A 217 -26.77 -17.64 9.59
N THR A 218 -26.39 -16.53 8.93
CA THR A 218 -25.20 -15.74 9.27
C THR A 218 -25.49 -14.24 9.28
N ASN A 219 -24.54 -13.45 9.81
CA ASN A 219 -24.53 -11.99 9.67
C ASN A 219 -23.62 -11.51 8.53
N LEU A 220 -23.22 -12.43 7.63
CA LEU A 220 -22.35 -12.12 6.50
C LEU A 220 -23.19 -11.75 5.29
N GLU A 221 -22.74 -10.76 4.53
CA GLU A 221 -23.43 -10.27 3.33
C GLU A 221 -22.55 -10.46 2.10
N LEU A 222 -23.17 -10.78 0.96
CA LEU A 222 -22.51 -10.84 -0.35
C LEU A 222 -22.62 -9.46 -1.01
N ASP A 223 -21.52 -8.93 -1.52
CA ASP A 223 -21.52 -7.64 -2.24
C ASP A 223 -22.41 -7.72 -3.49
N ILE A 224 -22.24 -8.79 -4.27
CA ILE A 224 -23.00 -9.07 -5.50
C ILE A 224 -23.42 -10.54 -5.48
N PHE A 225 -24.69 -10.81 -5.75
CA PHE A 225 -25.23 -12.16 -5.84
C PHE A 225 -25.96 -12.38 -7.17
N ILE A 226 -25.71 -13.52 -7.80
CA ILE A 226 -26.36 -13.97 -9.03
C ILE A 226 -27.23 -15.18 -8.70
N PRO A 227 -28.54 -14.99 -8.40
CA PRO A 227 -29.40 -16.05 -7.87
C PRO A 227 -29.51 -17.28 -8.76
N VAL A 228 -29.65 -17.07 -10.07
CA VAL A 228 -29.85 -18.16 -11.04
C VAL A 228 -28.65 -19.13 -11.12
N LEU A 229 -27.46 -18.70 -10.69
CA LEU A 229 -26.24 -19.50 -10.70
C LEU A 229 -25.76 -19.89 -9.30
N ASN A 230 -26.38 -19.38 -8.25
CA ASN A 230 -25.90 -19.45 -6.87
C ASN A 230 -24.43 -19.04 -6.75
N ILE A 231 -24.10 -17.89 -7.36
CA ILE A 231 -22.75 -17.32 -7.33
C ILE A 231 -22.77 -15.97 -6.62
N GLY A 232 -21.97 -15.84 -5.58
CA GLY A 232 -21.59 -14.58 -4.96
C GLY A 232 -20.30 -14.03 -5.57
N ILE A 233 -20.18 -12.73 -5.69
CA ILE A 233 -18.92 -12.04 -6.03
C ILE A 233 -18.62 -11.06 -4.89
N GLU A 234 -17.45 -11.17 -4.31
CA GLU A 234 -16.94 -10.34 -3.23
C GLU A 234 -15.83 -9.43 -3.73
N VAL A 235 -15.88 -8.16 -3.38
CA VAL A 235 -14.85 -7.17 -3.72
C VAL A 235 -14.10 -6.76 -2.44
N ASN A 236 -12.92 -7.33 -2.28
CA ASN A 236 -12.11 -7.20 -1.08
C ASN A 236 -11.14 -6.02 -1.21
N GLY A 237 -11.52 -4.84 -0.71
CA GLY A 237 -10.65 -3.66 -0.66
C GLY A 237 -9.45 -3.90 0.27
N ASN A 238 -8.25 -3.50 -0.17
CA ASN A 238 -6.99 -3.82 0.51
C ASN A 238 -6.97 -3.40 1.99
N TYR A 239 -7.42 -2.20 2.31
CA TYR A 239 -7.42 -1.70 3.70
C TYR A 239 -8.43 -2.45 4.58
N TRP A 240 -9.69 -2.59 4.10
CA TRP A 240 -10.78 -3.16 4.89
C TRP A 240 -10.68 -4.67 5.07
N HIS A 241 -9.89 -5.34 4.21
CA HIS A 241 -9.66 -6.79 4.26
C HIS A 241 -8.24 -7.17 4.71
N SER A 242 -7.45 -6.19 5.18
CA SER A 242 -6.16 -6.44 5.83
C SER A 242 -6.33 -6.93 7.28
N GLU A 243 -5.26 -7.49 7.86
CA GLU A 243 -5.20 -7.95 9.26
C GLU A 243 -5.51 -6.84 10.29
N LEU A 244 -5.50 -5.56 9.88
CA LEU A 244 -5.98 -4.44 10.71
C LEU A 244 -7.48 -4.51 10.99
N LYS A 245 -8.27 -5.15 10.14
CA LYS A 245 -9.73 -5.14 10.16
C LYS A 245 -10.36 -6.54 10.15
N ARG A 246 -9.65 -7.55 9.65
CA ARG A 246 -10.15 -8.91 9.46
C ARG A 246 -9.17 -9.94 9.98
N ASP A 247 -9.67 -11.00 10.62
CA ASP A 247 -8.86 -12.12 11.04
C ASP A 247 -8.36 -12.96 9.83
N ARG A 248 -7.34 -13.77 10.08
CA ARG A 248 -6.72 -14.63 9.07
C ARG A 248 -7.70 -15.55 8.33
N LEU A 249 -8.75 -16.00 8.97
CA LEU A 249 -9.67 -17.00 8.43
C LEU A 249 -10.94 -16.36 7.84
N TYR A 250 -11.08 -15.03 7.87
CA TYR A 250 -12.31 -14.35 7.51
C TYR A 250 -12.84 -14.75 6.14
N HIS A 251 -12.04 -14.64 5.07
CA HIS A 251 -12.48 -14.97 3.70
C HIS A 251 -12.78 -16.46 3.53
N LYS A 252 -11.95 -17.32 4.14
CA LYS A 252 -12.15 -18.78 4.14
C LYS A 252 -13.46 -19.14 4.81
N LYS A 253 -13.72 -18.67 6.02
CA LYS A 253 -14.96 -18.93 6.77
C LYS A 253 -16.18 -18.42 6.00
N LYS A 254 -16.14 -17.24 5.42
CA LYS A 254 -17.25 -16.68 4.63
C LYS A 254 -17.57 -17.58 3.43
N SER A 255 -16.55 -18.06 2.72
CA SER A 255 -16.73 -19.01 1.61
C SER A 255 -17.29 -20.37 2.09
N GLU A 256 -16.83 -20.88 3.23
CA GLU A 256 -17.30 -22.13 3.82
C GLU A 256 -18.77 -22.02 4.27
N GLU A 257 -19.16 -20.91 4.90
CA GLU A 257 -20.55 -20.66 5.29
C GLU A 257 -21.47 -20.58 4.05
N ALA A 258 -21.07 -19.81 3.04
CA ALA A 258 -21.84 -19.75 1.78
C ALA A 258 -21.98 -21.11 1.10
N ALA A 259 -20.92 -21.92 1.11
CA ALA A 259 -20.92 -23.24 0.50
C ALA A 259 -21.92 -24.22 1.16
N LYS A 260 -22.24 -24.08 2.46
CA LYS A 260 -23.28 -24.86 3.15
C LYS A 260 -24.67 -24.64 2.52
N HIS A 261 -24.89 -23.50 1.91
CA HIS A 261 -26.13 -23.12 1.22
C HIS A 261 -26.01 -23.26 -0.32
N GLY A 262 -24.98 -23.97 -0.82
CA GLY A 262 -24.76 -24.17 -2.24
C GLY A 262 -24.26 -22.95 -3.00
N ILE A 263 -23.91 -21.87 -2.30
CA ILE A 263 -23.43 -20.62 -2.88
C ILE A 263 -21.91 -20.70 -3.03
N PHE A 264 -21.41 -20.44 -4.23
CA PHE A 264 -19.97 -20.25 -4.46
C PHE A 264 -19.64 -18.77 -4.45
N ILE A 265 -18.65 -18.37 -3.67
CA ILE A 265 -18.15 -16.98 -3.65
C ILE A 265 -16.89 -16.91 -4.51
N TYR A 266 -16.90 -16.02 -5.51
CA TYR A 266 -15.71 -15.58 -6.24
C TYR A 266 -15.17 -14.32 -5.59
N HIS A 267 -13.95 -14.36 -5.04
CA HIS A 267 -13.33 -13.22 -4.39
C HIS A 267 -12.48 -12.42 -5.38
N ILE A 268 -12.71 -11.14 -5.46
CA ILE A 268 -11.89 -10.18 -6.21
C ILE A 268 -11.12 -9.35 -5.19
N PHE A 269 -9.82 -9.49 -5.13
CA PHE A 269 -8.99 -8.61 -4.32
C PHE A 269 -8.62 -7.36 -5.11
N GLU A 270 -8.70 -6.20 -4.48
CA GLU A 270 -8.42 -4.90 -5.11
C GLU A 270 -7.04 -4.88 -5.80
N TYR A 271 -6.00 -5.46 -5.18
CA TYR A 271 -4.67 -5.54 -5.78
C TYR A 271 -4.62 -6.40 -7.04
N GLU A 272 -5.42 -7.46 -7.12
CA GLU A 272 -5.54 -8.29 -8.33
C GLU A 272 -6.31 -7.56 -9.42
N TRP A 273 -7.42 -6.89 -9.06
CA TRP A 273 -8.20 -6.10 -10.00
C TRP A 273 -7.38 -5.00 -10.66
N ASN A 274 -6.58 -4.28 -9.88
CA ASN A 274 -5.75 -3.20 -10.38
C ASN A 274 -4.65 -3.65 -11.34
N THR A 275 -4.22 -4.91 -11.27
CA THR A 275 -3.11 -5.46 -12.08
C THR A 275 -3.53 -6.51 -13.09
N LYS A 276 -4.67 -7.19 -12.89
CA LYS A 276 -5.10 -8.39 -13.65
C LYS A 276 -6.60 -8.33 -14.01
N ARG A 277 -7.13 -7.13 -14.21
CA ARG A 277 -8.57 -6.89 -14.45
C ARG A 277 -9.15 -7.75 -15.57
N GLU A 278 -8.49 -7.82 -16.72
CA GLU A 278 -9.02 -8.54 -17.88
C GLU A 278 -8.95 -10.06 -17.67
N GLN A 279 -7.93 -10.56 -16.99
CA GLN A 279 -7.86 -11.98 -16.62
C GLN A 279 -8.96 -12.36 -15.62
N ILE A 280 -9.28 -11.50 -14.66
CA ILE A 280 -10.39 -11.71 -13.71
C ILE A 280 -11.72 -11.71 -14.46
N LYS A 281 -11.95 -10.75 -15.35
CA LYS A 281 -13.16 -10.71 -16.20
C LYS A 281 -13.27 -11.96 -17.07
N ALA A 282 -12.18 -12.46 -17.63
CA ALA A 282 -12.16 -13.68 -18.42
C ALA A 282 -12.52 -14.93 -17.59
N GLN A 283 -11.96 -15.04 -16.38
CA GLN A 283 -12.34 -16.14 -15.47
C GLN A 283 -13.81 -16.04 -15.05
N LEU A 284 -14.30 -14.84 -14.76
CA LEU A 284 -15.71 -14.63 -14.45
C LEU A 284 -16.60 -14.96 -15.66
N ARG A 285 -16.26 -14.55 -16.90
CA ARG A 285 -17.00 -14.95 -18.12
C ARG A 285 -17.09 -16.46 -18.22
N ASN A 286 -15.99 -17.17 -17.97
CA ASN A 286 -15.96 -18.62 -17.98
C ASN A 286 -16.85 -19.23 -16.89
N LEU A 287 -16.77 -18.72 -15.66
CA LEU A 287 -17.59 -19.15 -14.53
C LEU A 287 -19.07 -18.90 -14.78
N LEU A 288 -19.42 -17.78 -15.41
CA LEU A 288 -20.78 -17.38 -15.75
C LEU A 288 -21.29 -18.03 -17.05
N GLY A 289 -20.46 -18.78 -17.76
CA GLY A 289 -20.83 -19.42 -19.06
C GLY A 289 -21.03 -18.41 -20.20
N LYS A 290 -20.39 -17.23 -20.14
CA LYS A 290 -20.55 -16.10 -21.08
C LYS A 290 -19.30 -15.83 -21.92
N ASN A 291 -18.53 -16.87 -22.25
CA ASN A 291 -17.40 -16.74 -23.17
C ASN A 291 -17.89 -16.43 -24.59
N GLU A 292 -17.14 -15.60 -25.30
CA GLU A 292 -17.47 -15.12 -26.65
C GLU A 292 -17.34 -16.23 -27.69
N ALA A 293 -16.30 -17.07 -27.56
CA ALA A 293 -16.04 -18.17 -28.49
C ALA A 293 -15.98 -19.52 -27.75
N LYS A 294 -16.30 -20.58 -28.48
CA LYS A 294 -16.23 -21.96 -27.98
C LYS A 294 -15.42 -22.82 -28.94
N ILE A 295 -14.32 -23.37 -28.49
CA ILE A 295 -13.44 -24.27 -29.23
C ILE A 295 -13.58 -25.68 -28.63
N TYR A 296 -13.69 -26.71 -29.48
CA TYR A 296 -13.72 -28.09 -29.03
C TYR A 296 -12.32 -28.69 -29.15
N ALA A 297 -11.78 -29.20 -28.06
CA ALA A 297 -10.45 -29.80 -28.02
C ALA A 297 -10.21 -30.96 -29.02
N ARG A 298 -11.27 -31.64 -29.46
CA ARG A 298 -11.16 -32.65 -30.51
C ARG A 298 -10.67 -32.09 -31.85
N LYS A 299 -10.80 -30.80 -32.09
CA LYS A 299 -10.32 -30.08 -33.28
C LYS A 299 -8.94 -29.43 -33.09
N CYS A 300 -8.29 -29.69 -31.96
CA CYS A 300 -7.03 -29.09 -31.61
C CYS A 300 -5.92 -30.14 -31.55
N ASP A 301 -4.67 -29.75 -31.74
CA ASP A 301 -3.48 -30.58 -31.61
C ASP A 301 -2.72 -30.25 -30.33
N VAL A 302 -2.16 -31.28 -29.68
CA VAL A 302 -1.27 -31.11 -28.53
C VAL A 302 0.17 -31.06 -29.01
N ARG A 303 0.89 -30.04 -28.63
CA ARG A 303 2.33 -29.87 -28.93
C ARG A 303 3.09 -29.50 -27.66
N VAL A 304 4.34 -29.96 -27.58
CA VAL A 304 5.29 -29.44 -26.60
C VAL A 304 5.70 -28.03 -27.05
N ILE A 305 5.67 -27.06 -26.15
CA ILE A 305 6.00 -25.67 -26.48
C ILE A 305 7.29 -25.24 -25.78
N ASP A 306 7.94 -24.23 -26.33
CA ASP A 306 9.13 -23.64 -25.75
C ASP A 306 8.82 -22.74 -24.54
N ASN A 307 9.85 -22.24 -23.90
CA ASN A 307 9.70 -21.43 -22.70
C ASN A 307 9.15 -20.03 -22.99
N MET A 308 9.44 -19.46 -24.15
CA MET A 308 8.96 -18.13 -24.53
C MET A 308 7.47 -18.13 -24.83
N ALA A 309 7.00 -19.09 -25.63
CA ALA A 309 5.58 -19.26 -25.93
C ALA A 309 4.76 -19.52 -24.65
N LYS A 310 5.25 -20.41 -23.75
CA LYS A 310 4.63 -20.67 -22.45
C LYS A 310 4.57 -19.42 -21.60
N GLN A 311 5.68 -18.70 -21.44
CA GLN A 311 5.75 -17.51 -20.60
C GLN A 311 4.78 -16.44 -21.07
N ARG A 312 4.82 -16.09 -22.35
CA ARG A 312 3.91 -15.10 -22.93
C ARG A 312 2.45 -15.49 -22.70
N PHE A 313 2.08 -16.72 -23.00
CA PHE A 313 0.69 -17.17 -22.84
C PHE A 313 0.22 -17.15 -21.37
N LEU A 314 1.06 -17.60 -20.43
CA LEU A 314 0.71 -17.59 -19.00
C LEU A 314 0.64 -16.19 -18.41
N GLU A 315 1.51 -15.27 -18.81
CA GLU A 315 1.46 -13.87 -18.35
C GLU A 315 0.20 -13.16 -18.84
N GLU A 316 -0.23 -13.45 -20.07
CA GLU A 316 -1.46 -12.88 -20.63
C GLU A 316 -2.72 -13.51 -20.02
N ASN A 317 -2.75 -14.81 -19.79
CA ASN A 317 -4.01 -15.55 -19.53
C ASN A 317 -4.15 -16.13 -18.12
N HIS A 318 -3.09 -16.23 -17.32
CA HIS A 318 -3.14 -16.83 -15.99
C HIS A 318 -2.95 -15.80 -14.87
N LEU A 319 -3.82 -15.80 -13.83
CA LEU A 319 -3.72 -14.84 -12.72
C LEU A 319 -2.37 -14.88 -11.99
N GLN A 320 -1.79 -16.06 -11.81
CA GLN A 320 -0.47 -16.19 -11.18
C GLN A 320 0.70 -16.05 -12.18
N GLY A 321 0.42 -15.84 -13.48
CA GLY A 321 1.44 -15.69 -14.51
C GLY A 321 2.33 -16.91 -14.71
N ASN A 322 3.55 -16.64 -15.19
CA ASN A 322 4.56 -17.62 -15.54
C ASN A 322 4.99 -18.53 -14.36
N ASP A 323 5.54 -19.70 -14.68
CA ASP A 323 6.13 -20.66 -13.74
C ASP A 323 7.45 -21.25 -14.25
N SER A 324 8.14 -22.03 -13.39
CA SER A 324 9.39 -22.72 -13.73
C SER A 324 9.13 -24.20 -14.03
N SER A 325 8.17 -24.50 -14.91
CA SER A 325 7.82 -25.85 -15.29
C SER A 325 8.87 -26.51 -16.22
N SER A 326 9.03 -27.82 -16.08
CA SER A 326 9.88 -28.64 -16.95
C SER A 326 9.13 -29.17 -18.17
N VAL A 327 7.85 -29.54 -18.02
CA VAL A 327 6.97 -29.97 -19.11
C VAL A 327 5.97 -28.87 -19.41
N LYS A 328 5.83 -28.51 -20.68
CA LYS A 328 5.02 -27.41 -21.18
C LYS A 328 4.24 -27.91 -22.39
N LEU A 329 2.92 -28.07 -22.20
CA LEU A 329 2.01 -28.56 -23.24
C LEU A 329 1.10 -27.45 -23.71
N GLY A 330 1.09 -27.20 -25.02
CA GLY A 330 0.19 -26.27 -25.68
C GLY A 330 -0.88 -27.02 -26.47
N LEU A 331 -2.10 -26.52 -26.45
CA LEU A 331 -3.19 -26.95 -27.30
C LEU A 331 -3.38 -25.95 -28.43
N PHE A 332 -3.32 -26.38 -29.66
CA PHE A 332 -3.39 -25.56 -30.86
C PHE A 332 -4.65 -25.78 -31.65
N TYR A 333 -5.32 -24.70 -32.01
CA TYR A 333 -6.45 -24.68 -32.93
C TYR A 333 -6.12 -23.85 -34.15
N LYS A 334 -6.07 -24.43 -35.35
CA LYS A 334 -5.64 -23.74 -36.60
C LYS A 334 -4.28 -23.00 -36.41
N ASP A 335 -3.31 -23.70 -35.81
CA ASP A 335 -1.98 -23.22 -35.47
C ASP A 335 -1.89 -22.10 -34.43
N GLU A 336 -3.01 -21.63 -33.88
CA GLU A 336 -3.04 -20.71 -32.77
C GLU A 336 -3.04 -21.45 -31.43
N LEU A 337 -2.21 -20.97 -30.48
CA LEU A 337 -2.13 -21.52 -29.12
C LEU A 337 -3.34 -21.05 -28.30
N VAL A 338 -4.23 -22.01 -27.91
CA VAL A 338 -5.50 -21.71 -27.24
C VAL A 338 -5.59 -22.20 -25.79
N SER A 339 -4.69 -23.09 -25.35
CA SER A 339 -4.57 -23.48 -23.95
C SER A 339 -3.17 -23.98 -23.64
N VAL A 340 -2.75 -23.79 -22.38
CA VAL A 340 -1.45 -24.27 -21.88
C VAL A 340 -1.66 -25.02 -20.58
N MET A 341 -0.95 -26.16 -20.44
CA MET A 341 -0.84 -26.93 -19.21
C MET A 341 0.62 -27.23 -18.90
N THR A 342 1.04 -27.01 -17.67
CA THR A 342 2.43 -27.13 -17.27
C THR A 342 2.63 -28.05 -16.08
N PHE A 343 3.76 -28.77 -16.08
CA PHE A 343 4.13 -29.68 -15.00
C PHE A 343 5.57 -29.46 -14.57
N CYS A 344 5.82 -29.67 -13.27
CA CYS A 344 7.16 -29.56 -12.68
C CYS A 344 7.35 -30.61 -11.57
N LYS A 345 8.56 -30.71 -11.04
CA LYS A 345 8.76 -31.46 -9.80
C LYS A 345 8.06 -30.70 -8.64
N PRO A 346 7.42 -31.43 -7.70
CA PRO A 346 6.67 -30.81 -6.63
C PRO A 346 7.53 -29.86 -5.80
N ARG A 347 7.03 -28.63 -5.60
CA ARG A 347 7.74 -27.59 -4.87
C ARG A 347 7.69 -27.78 -3.36
N PHE A 348 6.55 -28.14 -2.83
CA PHE A 348 6.29 -28.26 -1.39
C PHE A 348 6.27 -29.72 -0.93
N ASN A 349 5.46 -30.59 -1.54
CA ASN A 349 5.29 -31.95 -1.09
C ASN A 349 6.05 -32.93 -2.01
N LYS A 350 7.27 -33.27 -1.64
CA LYS A 350 8.18 -34.15 -2.36
C LYS A 350 7.74 -35.62 -2.44
N LYS A 351 6.66 -35.99 -1.74
CA LYS A 351 6.07 -37.35 -1.78
C LYS A 351 5.56 -37.70 -3.17
N TYR A 352 5.05 -36.71 -3.92
CA TYR A 352 4.49 -36.91 -5.24
C TYR A 352 5.54 -36.78 -6.33
N GLU A 353 5.30 -37.45 -7.46
CA GLU A 353 6.27 -37.45 -8.56
C GLU A 353 6.23 -36.15 -9.37
N TRP A 354 5.03 -35.64 -9.63
CA TRP A 354 4.78 -34.44 -10.43
C TRP A 354 3.86 -33.44 -9.72
N GLU A 355 3.98 -32.19 -10.10
CA GLU A 355 3.04 -31.12 -9.76
C GLU A 355 2.45 -30.55 -11.05
N LEU A 356 1.10 -30.59 -11.21
CA LEU A 356 0.42 -29.79 -12.21
C LEU A 356 0.44 -28.35 -11.72
N SER A 357 1.29 -27.51 -12.33
CA SER A 357 1.61 -26.18 -11.84
C SER A 357 0.65 -25.13 -12.35
N ARG A 358 0.32 -25.13 -13.65
CA ARG A 358 -0.58 -24.18 -14.30
C ARG A 358 -1.47 -24.85 -15.33
N PHE A 359 -2.70 -24.33 -15.43
CA PHE A 359 -3.58 -24.56 -16.56
C PHE A 359 -4.39 -23.30 -16.82
N CYS A 360 -4.39 -22.82 -18.05
CA CYS A 360 -5.32 -21.80 -18.53
C CYS A 360 -5.61 -21.94 -20.01
N SER A 361 -6.71 -21.35 -20.43
CA SER A 361 -7.05 -21.16 -21.84
C SER A 361 -6.97 -19.67 -22.18
N ASP A 362 -6.91 -19.37 -23.46
CA ASP A 362 -7.06 -18.01 -23.95
C ASP A 362 -8.35 -17.38 -23.41
N TRP A 363 -8.24 -16.13 -22.95
CA TRP A 363 -9.34 -15.44 -22.27
C TRP A 363 -10.54 -15.09 -23.15
N GLY A 364 -10.36 -15.07 -24.47
CA GLY A 364 -11.45 -14.89 -25.44
C GLY A 364 -12.31 -16.12 -25.69
N CYS A 365 -11.87 -17.32 -25.27
CA CYS A 365 -12.56 -18.55 -25.63
C CYS A 365 -12.67 -19.59 -24.51
N ASN A 366 -13.75 -20.39 -24.61
CA ASN A 366 -13.90 -21.61 -23.80
C ASN A 366 -13.44 -22.82 -24.60
N VAL A 367 -12.32 -23.44 -24.20
CA VAL A 367 -11.77 -24.63 -24.85
C VAL A 367 -12.34 -25.89 -24.20
N VAL A 368 -13.46 -26.34 -24.69
CA VAL A 368 -14.19 -27.49 -24.14
C VAL A 368 -13.39 -28.79 -24.30
N GLY A 369 -13.06 -29.45 -23.18
CA GLY A 369 -12.24 -30.65 -23.13
C GLY A 369 -10.73 -30.37 -23.24
N GLY A 370 -10.29 -29.10 -23.28
CA GLY A 370 -8.87 -28.73 -23.41
C GLY A 370 -8.00 -29.30 -22.31
N ALA A 371 -8.40 -29.13 -21.06
CA ALA A 371 -7.69 -29.71 -19.93
C ALA A 371 -7.56 -31.21 -19.99
N SER A 372 -8.67 -31.90 -20.28
CA SER A 372 -8.69 -33.40 -20.39
C SER A 372 -7.76 -33.87 -21.49
N LYS A 373 -7.72 -33.19 -22.63
CA LYS A 373 -6.85 -33.57 -23.75
C LYS A 373 -5.38 -33.39 -23.43
N LEU A 374 -5.01 -32.22 -22.83
CA LEU A 374 -3.65 -31.96 -22.40
C LEU A 374 -3.18 -32.89 -21.29
N PHE A 375 -4.05 -33.15 -20.32
CA PHE A 375 -3.78 -34.07 -19.22
C PHE A 375 -3.62 -35.53 -19.70
N ALA A 376 -4.51 -36.01 -20.57
CA ALA A 376 -4.39 -37.35 -21.17
C ALA A 376 -3.09 -37.51 -21.97
N TYR A 377 -2.68 -36.47 -22.70
CA TYR A 377 -1.39 -36.48 -23.40
C TYR A 377 -0.23 -36.59 -22.39
N PHE A 378 -0.27 -35.85 -21.28
CA PHE A 378 0.75 -35.94 -20.26
C PHE A 378 0.82 -37.34 -19.63
N VAL A 379 -0.32 -37.88 -19.20
CA VAL A 379 -0.38 -39.21 -18.60
C VAL A 379 0.13 -40.29 -19.55
N LYS A 380 -0.22 -40.21 -20.86
CA LYS A 380 0.23 -41.17 -21.87
C LYS A 380 1.73 -41.14 -22.11
N ASN A 381 2.34 -39.95 -22.18
CA ASN A 381 3.75 -39.79 -22.61
C ASN A 381 4.74 -39.81 -21.46
N TYR A 382 4.32 -39.43 -20.25
CA TYR A 382 5.18 -39.32 -19.06
C TYR A 382 4.87 -40.40 -18.00
N ALA A 383 3.78 -41.12 -18.14
CA ALA A 383 3.36 -42.24 -17.29
C ALA A 383 3.51 -41.96 -15.77
N PRO A 384 3.02 -40.81 -15.24
CA PRO A 384 3.23 -40.46 -13.87
C PRO A 384 2.60 -41.42 -12.89
N SER A 385 3.30 -41.79 -11.82
CA SER A 385 2.75 -42.55 -10.70
C SER A 385 1.80 -41.74 -9.84
N SER A 386 2.14 -40.46 -9.65
CA SER A 386 1.35 -39.52 -8.83
C SER A 386 1.55 -38.08 -9.27
N ILE A 387 0.48 -37.27 -9.14
CA ILE A 387 0.49 -35.86 -9.45
C ILE A 387 -0.22 -35.09 -8.33
N ILE A 388 0.40 -34.04 -7.82
CA ILE A 388 -0.25 -33.09 -6.90
C ILE A 388 -0.60 -31.80 -7.63
N SER A 389 -1.66 -31.13 -7.22
CA SER A 389 -2.01 -29.79 -7.69
C SER A 389 -2.76 -29.00 -6.63
N TYR A 390 -2.83 -27.69 -6.83
CA TYR A 390 -3.46 -26.75 -5.91
C TYR A 390 -4.45 -25.86 -6.65
N SER A 391 -5.67 -25.75 -6.14
CA SER A 391 -6.67 -24.80 -6.68
C SER A 391 -7.01 -23.73 -5.67
N ASN A 392 -6.97 -22.46 -6.10
CA ASN A 392 -7.29 -21.33 -5.23
C ASN A 392 -8.80 -21.29 -4.92
N ASN A 393 -9.16 -21.37 -3.64
CA ASN A 393 -10.55 -21.35 -3.19
C ASN A 393 -11.25 -20.02 -3.47
N ALA A 394 -10.50 -18.93 -3.64
CA ALA A 394 -11.06 -17.63 -3.99
C ALA A 394 -11.67 -17.61 -5.41
N HIS A 395 -11.17 -18.44 -6.33
CA HIS A 395 -11.48 -18.32 -7.75
C HIS A 395 -12.13 -19.55 -8.38
N THR A 396 -12.10 -20.73 -7.71
CA THR A 396 -12.62 -21.97 -8.32
C THR A 396 -13.23 -22.93 -7.32
N ARG A 397 -14.28 -23.62 -7.78
CA ARG A 397 -14.87 -24.76 -7.03
C ARG A 397 -13.99 -26.03 -7.08
N GLY A 398 -13.04 -26.10 -8.02
CA GLY A 398 -12.16 -27.29 -8.18
C GLY A 398 -12.70 -28.39 -9.09
N GLY A 399 -13.88 -28.28 -9.68
CA GLY A 399 -14.53 -29.33 -10.50
C GLY A 399 -13.72 -29.74 -11.75
N LEU A 400 -12.72 -28.95 -12.16
CA LEU A 400 -11.77 -29.36 -13.19
C LEU A 400 -10.97 -30.61 -12.76
N TYR A 401 -10.44 -30.55 -11.54
CA TYR A 401 -9.58 -31.62 -11.00
C TYR A 401 -10.33 -32.93 -10.82
N GLU A 402 -11.57 -32.85 -10.35
CA GLU A 402 -12.45 -34.03 -10.27
C GLU A 402 -12.64 -34.69 -11.64
N LYS A 403 -12.90 -33.88 -12.69
CA LYS A 403 -13.05 -34.40 -14.09
C LYS A 403 -11.75 -34.98 -14.66
N LEU A 404 -10.60 -34.58 -14.16
CA LEU A 404 -9.29 -35.13 -14.53
C LEU A 404 -8.92 -36.38 -13.70
N GLY A 405 -9.78 -36.82 -12.77
CA GLY A 405 -9.55 -37.97 -11.92
C GLY A 405 -8.72 -37.70 -10.67
N PHE A 406 -8.52 -36.44 -10.30
CA PHE A 406 -7.89 -36.09 -9.02
C PHE A 406 -8.88 -36.27 -7.87
N LYS A 407 -8.36 -36.66 -6.72
CA LYS A 407 -9.09 -36.70 -5.45
C LYS A 407 -8.70 -35.53 -4.55
N LEU A 408 -9.66 -34.99 -3.83
CA LEU A 408 -9.40 -33.95 -2.82
C LEU A 408 -8.67 -34.59 -1.64
N ASN A 409 -7.48 -34.07 -1.32
CA ASN A 409 -6.61 -34.55 -0.25
C ASN A 409 -6.56 -33.62 0.97
N GLY A 410 -7.18 -32.44 0.87
CA GLY A 410 -7.24 -31.48 1.97
C GLY A 410 -7.37 -30.04 1.50
N VAL A 411 -7.36 -29.13 2.48
CA VAL A 411 -7.43 -27.68 2.26
C VAL A 411 -6.32 -27.01 3.04
N SER A 412 -5.57 -26.15 2.38
CA SER A 412 -4.49 -25.39 3.05
C SER A 412 -5.04 -24.28 3.94
N ASN A 413 -4.20 -23.80 4.85
CA ASN A 413 -4.45 -22.52 5.50
C ASN A 413 -4.37 -21.38 4.49
N PRO A 414 -5.05 -20.24 4.75
CA PRO A 414 -4.90 -19.04 3.95
C PRO A 414 -3.44 -18.59 3.86
N ASP A 415 -3.01 -18.25 2.66
CA ASP A 415 -1.76 -17.54 2.39
C ASP A 415 -2.00 -16.03 2.40
N TYR A 416 -0.98 -15.21 2.24
CA TYR A 416 -1.09 -13.77 2.34
C TYR A 416 -0.14 -13.01 1.41
N ILE A 417 -0.51 -11.78 1.17
CA ILE A 417 0.36 -10.75 0.62
C ILE A 417 0.56 -9.63 1.65
N TRP A 418 1.59 -8.83 1.48
CA TRP A 418 1.82 -7.63 2.25
C TRP A 418 1.34 -6.39 1.51
N PHE A 419 0.61 -5.51 2.20
CA PHE A 419 0.01 -4.28 1.67
C PHE A 419 0.41 -3.07 2.53
N LYS A 420 0.73 -1.94 1.85
CA LYS A 420 0.93 -0.63 2.46
C LYS A 420 0.59 0.46 1.45
N SER A 421 -0.45 1.26 1.68
CA SER A 421 -0.78 2.46 0.86
C SER A 421 -0.63 2.23 -0.66
N GLY A 422 -1.31 1.22 -1.19
CA GLY A 422 -1.27 0.87 -2.62
C GLY A 422 -0.05 0.03 -3.06
N LYS A 423 0.99 -0.10 -2.24
CA LYS A 423 2.12 -0.97 -2.53
C LYS A 423 1.83 -2.40 -2.07
N ILE A 424 2.04 -3.35 -2.97
CA ILE A 424 1.86 -4.78 -2.73
C ILE A 424 3.20 -5.49 -2.79
N VAL A 425 3.47 -6.34 -1.79
CA VAL A 425 4.66 -7.19 -1.75
C VAL A 425 4.20 -8.65 -1.56
N PRO A 426 4.40 -9.52 -2.57
CA PRO A 426 4.10 -10.94 -2.44
C PRO A 426 4.92 -11.57 -1.31
N ARG A 427 4.34 -12.54 -0.59
CA ARG A 427 4.99 -13.21 0.53
C ARG A 427 6.38 -13.74 0.21
N TYR A 428 6.59 -14.30 -1.00
CA TYR A 428 7.90 -14.87 -1.38
C TYR A 428 9.01 -13.81 -1.46
N GLN A 429 8.67 -12.54 -1.69
CA GLN A 429 9.63 -11.42 -1.69
C GLN A 429 9.92 -10.90 -0.29
N ALA A 430 8.98 -11.06 0.64
CA ALA A 430 9.08 -10.63 2.03
C ALA A 430 9.63 -11.70 2.97
N GLN A 431 10.07 -12.85 2.48
CA GLN A 431 10.65 -13.90 3.31
C GLN A 431 11.86 -13.39 4.10
N LYS A 432 11.95 -13.75 5.38
CA LYS A 432 12.96 -13.24 6.32
C LYS A 432 14.38 -13.22 5.74
N HIS A 433 14.84 -14.30 5.10
CA HIS A 433 16.17 -14.36 4.53
C HIS A 433 16.40 -13.29 3.44
N ARG A 434 15.39 -12.97 2.64
CA ARG A 434 15.46 -11.92 1.60
C ARG A 434 15.47 -10.52 2.21
N LEU A 435 14.67 -10.29 3.25
CA LEU A 435 14.67 -9.03 3.98
C LEU A 435 16.02 -8.76 4.64
N LEU A 436 16.63 -9.79 5.24
CA LEU A 436 17.98 -9.68 5.82
C LEU A 436 19.04 -9.38 4.74
N GLN A 437 18.96 -9.99 3.54
CA GLN A 437 19.84 -9.68 2.41
C GLN A 437 19.68 -8.23 1.92
N GLN A 438 18.51 -7.62 2.10
CA GLN A 438 18.25 -6.21 1.77
C GLN A 438 18.71 -5.25 2.87
N GLY A 439 19.32 -5.75 3.96
CA GLY A 439 19.85 -4.95 5.06
C GLY A 439 18.86 -4.65 6.19
N TYR A 440 17.64 -5.19 6.14
CA TYR A 440 16.70 -5.04 7.26
C TYR A 440 17.14 -5.90 8.44
N GLN A 441 17.01 -5.34 9.64
CA GLN A 441 17.27 -6.05 10.90
C GLN A 441 15.95 -6.27 11.64
N GLY A 442 15.84 -7.39 12.37
CA GLY A 442 14.65 -7.68 13.17
C GLY A 442 14.44 -9.15 13.44
N GLY A 443 13.42 -9.46 14.22
CA GLY A 443 13.07 -10.80 14.68
C GLY A 443 12.49 -11.70 13.59
N SER A 444 11.18 -11.63 13.39
CA SER A 444 10.45 -12.39 12.36
C SER A 444 10.23 -11.59 11.10
N GLU A 445 9.78 -12.26 10.01
CA GLU A 445 9.25 -11.57 8.82
C GLU A 445 8.19 -10.53 9.17
N ALA A 446 7.29 -10.90 10.09
CA ALA A 446 6.21 -10.04 10.51
C ALA A 446 6.71 -8.78 11.23
N ASP A 447 7.68 -8.91 12.14
CA ASP A 447 8.23 -7.77 12.88
C ASP A 447 8.85 -6.74 11.94
N ILE A 448 9.61 -7.21 10.94
CA ILE A 448 10.23 -6.35 9.94
C ILE A 448 9.16 -5.65 9.09
N MET A 449 8.20 -6.40 8.55
CA MET A 449 7.18 -5.84 7.65
C MET A 449 6.22 -4.90 8.38
N HIS A 450 5.81 -5.21 9.62
CA HIS A 450 5.02 -4.30 10.44
C HIS A 450 5.80 -3.04 10.81
N GLY A 451 7.08 -3.16 11.13
CA GLY A 451 7.97 -2.01 11.36
C GLY A 451 8.08 -1.10 10.13
N LEU A 452 7.97 -1.64 8.93
CA LEU A 452 7.90 -0.92 7.68
C LEU A 452 6.49 -0.37 7.36
N GLY A 453 5.50 -0.67 8.19
CA GLY A 453 4.10 -0.25 8.04
C GLY A 453 3.29 -1.05 7.01
N PHE A 454 3.72 -2.29 6.71
CA PHE A 454 2.95 -3.23 5.89
C PHE A 454 2.06 -4.10 6.76
N TYR A 455 0.90 -4.49 6.23
CA TYR A 455 -0.08 -5.38 6.86
C TYR A 455 -0.47 -6.50 5.89
N ARG A 456 -0.89 -7.65 6.43
CA ARG A 456 -1.26 -8.81 5.62
C ARG A 456 -2.69 -8.71 5.11
N ILE A 457 -2.89 -9.17 3.88
CA ILE A 457 -4.22 -9.51 3.33
C ILE A 457 -4.19 -11.01 3.09
N TYR A 458 -5.09 -11.73 3.75
CA TYR A 458 -5.16 -13.20 3.66
C TYR A 458 -6.14 -13.63 2.57
N ASP A 459 -5.80 -14.69 1.84
CA ASP A 459 -6.67 -15.32 0.84
C ASP A 459 -7.64 -16.36 1.46
N CYS A 460 -8.25 -17.19 0.61
CA CYS A 460 -9.17 -18.26 1.03
C CYS A 460 -8.48 -19.61 1.21
N GLY A 461 -7.16 -19.70 1.07
CA GLY A 461 -6.42 -20.96 0.99
C GLY A 461 -6.65 -21.72 -0.32
N ASN A 462 -6.06 -22.91 -0.41
CA ASN A 462 -6.13 -23.76 -1.61
C ASN A 462 -6.67 -25.14 -1.27
N LYS A 463 -7.45 -25.74 -2.16
CA LYS A 463 -7.69 -27.18 -2.16
C LYS A 463 -6.45 -27.89 -2.69
N VAL A 464 -6.09 -28.98 -2.05
CA VAL A 464 -4.97 -29.84 -2.44
C VAL A 464 -5.55 -31.07 -3.16
N TRP A 465 -5.15 -31.27 -4.39
CA TRP A 465 -5.65 -32.33 -5.27
C TRP A 465 -4.55 -33.33 -5.58
N VAL A 466 -4.87 -34.58 -5.55
CA VAL A 466 -3.94 -35.68 -5.81
C VAL A 466 -4.51 -36.63 -6.87
N TYR A 467 -3.73 -36.89 -7.89
CA TYR A 467 -3.96 -37.96 -8.86
C TYR A 467 -2.95 -39.09 -8.60
N GLU A 468 -3.45 -40.30 -8.50
CA GLU A 468 -2.64 -41.52 -8.40
C GLU A 468 -3.10 -42.46 -9.50
N LYS A 469 -2.12 -43.04 -10.19
CA LYS A 469 -2.41 -44.05 -11.23
C LYS A 469 -3.02 -45.24 -10.53
N THR A 470 -4.27 -45.55 -10.86
CA THR A 470 -4.90 -46.82 -10.48
C THR A 470 -4.18 -47.95 -11.22
N CYS A 471 -3.68 -48.92 -10.49
CA CYS A 471 -3.09 -50.17 -11.04
C CYS A 471 -4.11 -50.94 -11.88
#